data_265943631a9e2fc3c3508fe727518b28
#
_entry.id   265943631a9e2fc3c3508fe727518b28
#
_cell.length_a   1.000
_cell.length_b   1.000
_cell.length_c   1.000
_cell.angle_alpha   90.00
_cell.angle_beta   90.00
_cell.angle_gamma   90.00
#
_symmetry.space_group_name_H-M   'P 1'
#
loop_
_entity.id
_entity.type
_entity.pdbx_description
1 polymer ?
#
loop_
_entity_poly.entity_id
_entity_poly.type
_entity_poly.pdbx_seq_one_letter_code
_entity_poly.pdbx_strand_id
1 'polypeptide(L)'
;MKFLGSKTLETKRLILHKTEEKDLKRIWSILLIEDVSKYYLTAKINKNWEDEKKYQYKKLEKASNKDVFCWTIELKDTNEVIGQITVQESNNPDKSIRDMGWFIDPEYQHKGYAKEAAIEVLKYMFNEVQIKKIETGVATVNPNSFKLLEKLGGKRLGTTHFVKYTLLDKEVEIYDYELTKEEFNKYVKEI
;
A
#
# COMPACT_ATOMS: atom_id res chain seq x y z
N MET A 1 -1.62 16.14 11.85
CA MET A 1 -1.57 15.64 10.45
C MET A 1 -2.10 16.74 9.51
N LYS A 2 -1.49 16.89 8.34
CA LYS A 2 -1.91 17.83 7.29
C LYS A 2 -2.56 17.06 6.14
N PHE A 3 -3.65 17.59 5.60
CA PHE A 3 -4.38 16.97 4.46
C PHE A 3 -3.83 17.49 3.12
N LEU A 4 -2.66 17.00 2.73
CA LEU A 4 -1.94 17.49 1.55
C LEU A 4 -2.27 16.71 0.26
N GLY A 5 -2.85 15.50 0.38
CA GLY A 5 -3.04 14.59 -0.74
C GLY A 5 -1.75 13.95 -1.23
N SER A 6 -1.86 13.11 -2.25
CA SER A 6 -0.69 12.51 -2.90
C SER A 6 -0.04 13.54 -3.83
N LYS A 7 1.23 13.83 -3.64
CA LYS A 7 2.07 14.53 -4.61
C LYS A 7 2.98 13.54 -5.31
N THR A 8 3.52 13.89 -6.46
CA THR A 8 4.55 13.09 -7.13
C THR A 8 5.80 13.00 -6.26
N LEU A 9 6.26 11.77 -6.03
CA LEU A 9 7.49 11.45 -5.33
C LEU A 9 8.42 10.70 -6.30
N GLU A 10 9.70 10.92 -6.17
CA GLU A 10 10.69 10.28 -7.03
C GLU A 10 11.75 9.57 -6.21
N THR A 11 12.15 8.40 -6.70
CA THR A 11 13.26 7.64 -6.17
C THR A 11 14.34 7.45 -7.23
N LYS A 12 15.33 6.61 -6.98
CA LYS A 12 16.34 6.28 -8.00
C LYS A 12 15.72 5.63 -9.25
N ARG A 13 14.77 4.74 -9.08
CA ARG A 13 14.21 3.90 -10.17
C ARG A 13 12.72 4.15 -10.45
N LEU A 14 12.01 4.84 -9.54
CA LEU A 14 10.55 4.93 -9.57
C LEU A 14 10.07 6.38 -9.64
N ILE A 15 8.93 6.55 -10.30
CA ILE A 15 8.03 7.68 -10.15
C ILE A 15 6.78 7.18 -9.42
N LEU A 16 6.46 7.83 -8.30
CA LEU A 16 5.25 7.57 -7.53
C LEU A 16 4.32 8.75 -7.75
N HIS A 17 3.43 8.64 -8.71
CA HIS A 17 2.48 9.71 -8.99
C HIS A 17 1.10 9.40 -8.43
N LYS A 18 0.31 10.44 -8.17
CA LYS A 18 -1.10 10.25 -7.78
C LYS A 18 -1.78 9.35 -8.81
N THR A 19 -2.48 8.32 -8.34
CA THR A 19 -3.24 7.44 -9.24
C THR A 19 -4.24 8.24 -10.07
N GLU A 20 -4.24 8.04 -11.38
CA GLU A 20 -5.06 8.71 -12.38
C GLU A 20 -5.92 7.69 -13.15
N GLU A 21 -6.86 8.19 -13.94
CA GLU A 21 -7.76 7.33 -14.74
C GLU A 21 -6.99 6.39 -15.69
N LYS A 22 -5.93 6.88 -16.31
CA LYS A 22 -5.07 6.10 -17.23
C LYS A 22 -4.47 4.85 -16.59
N ASP A 23 -4.26 4.86 -15.26
CA ASP A 23 -3.60 3.79 -14.52
C ASP A 23 -4.57 2.65 -14.16
N LEU A 24 -5.88 2.97 -14.08
CA LEU A 24 -6.87 2.09 -13.48
C LEU A 24 -6.94 0.72 -14.15
N LYS A 25 -6.85 0.67 -15.47
CA LYS A 25 -6.92 -0.59 -16.21
C LYS A 25 -5.70 -1.46 -15.97
N ARG A 26 -4.51 -0.86 -15.87
CA ARG A 26 -3.27 -1.60 -15.55
C ARG A 26 -3.29 -2.07 -14.09
N ILE A 27 -3.65 -1.21 -13.15
CA ILE A 27 -3.81 -1.55 -11.73
C ILE A 27 -4.79 -2.73 -11.58
N TRP A 28 -5.95 -2.64 -12.23
CA TRP A 28 -6.93 -3.73 -12.24
C TRP A 28 -6.34 -5.03 -12.81
N SER A 29 -5.59 -4.98 -13.92
CA SER A 29 -4.97 -6.17 -14.52
C SER A 29 -3.98 -6.85 -13.56
N ILE A 30 -3.21 -6.08 -12.79
CA ILE A 30 -2.33 -6.62 -11.75
C ILE A 30 -3.14 -7.27 -10.62
N LEU A 31 -4.23 -6.65 -10.19
CA LEU A 31 -5.09 -7.19 -9.15
C LEU A 31 -5.88 -8.45 -9.59
N LEU A 32 -5.99 -8.72 -10.89
CA LEU A 32 -6.53 -9.98 -11.41
C LEU A 32 -5.58 -11.17 -11.22
N ILE A 33 -4.28 -10.91 -11.04
CA ILE A 33 -3.29 -11.94 -10.78
C ILE A 33 -3.53 -12.51 -9.38
N GLU A 34 -3.83 -13.80 -9.30
CA GLU A 34 -4.19 -14.46 -8.03
C GLU A 34 -3.11 -14.31 -6.96
N ASP A 35 -1.84 -14.40 -7.35
CA ASP A 35 -0.71 -14.23 -6.44
C ASP A 35 -0.62 -12.84 -5.80
N VAL A 36 -1.23 -11.84 -6.42
CA VAL A 36 -1.39 -10.49 -5.84
C VAL A 36 -2.65 -10.41 -4.99
N SER A 37 -3.79 -10.75 -5.59
CA SER A 37 -5.10 -10.50 -4.99
C SER A 37 -5.38 -11.35 -3.76
N LYS A 38 -4.90 -12.60 -3.72
CA LYS A 38 -5.17 -13.55 -2.63
C LYS A 38 -4.74 -13.07 -1.24
N TYR A 39 -3.74 -12.19 -1.17
CA TYR A 39 -3.24 -11.63 0.09
C TYR A 39 -3.53 -10.14 0.28
N TYR A 40 -3.97 -9.48 -0.77
CA TYR A 40 -4.23 -8.05 -0.75
C TYR A 40 -5.71 -7.72 -0.65
N LEU A 41 -6.57 -8.53 -1.27
CA LEU A 41 -8.00 -8.27 -1.33
C LEU A 41 -8.78 -9.24 -0.44
N THR A 42 -9.71 -8.70 0.33
CA THR A 42 -10.68 -9.49 1.09
C THR A 42 -11.90 -9.89 0.25
N ALA A 43 -12.10 -9.26 -0.91
CA ALA A 43 -13.22 -9.50 -1.81
C ALA A 43 -12.75 -9.76 -3.25
N LYS A 44 -13.56 -10.51 -4.00
CA LYS A 44 -13.32 -10.72 -5.44
C LYS A 44 -13.52 -9.42 -6.19
N ILE A 45 -12.71 -9.23 -7.25
CA ILE A 45 -12.89 -8.18 -8.24
C ILE A 45 -13.51 -8.78 -9.51
N ASN A 46 -14.19 -7.97 -10.30
CA ASN A 46 -14.76 -8.43 -11.56
C ASN A 46 -13.65 -8.74 -12.55
N LYS A 47 -13.78 -9.86 -13.26
CA LYS A 47 -12.86 -10.24 -14.33
C LYS A 47 -13.12 -9.49 -15.64
N ASN A 48 -14.28 -8.85 -15.76
CA ASN A 48 -14.63 -8.01 -16.89
C ASN A 48 -14.39 -6.55 -16.53
N TRP A 49 -13.65 -5.82 -17.37
CA TRP A 49 -13.32 -4.41 -17.11
C TRP A 49 -14.54 -3.50 -17.08
N GLU A 50 -15.52 -3.69 -17.93
CA GLU A 50 -16.71 -2.82 -17.97
C GLU A 50 -17.55 -2.94 -16.69
N ASP A 51 -17.56 -4.11 -16.07
CA ASP A 51 -18.23 -4.34 -14.77
C ASP A 51 -17.40 -3.77 -13.61
N GLU A 52 -16.07 -3.86 -13.67
CA GLU A 52 -15.16 -3.37 -12.65
C GLU A 52 -14.97 -1.85 -12.71
N LYS A 53 -15.01 -1.27 -13.89
CA LYS A 53 -14.74 0.14 -14.19
C LYS A 53 -15.44 1.09 -13.22
N LYS A 54 -16.74 0.91 -13.03
CA LYS A 54 -17.53 1.77 -12.11
C LYS A 54 -17.00 1.76 -10.67
N TYR A 55 -16.51 0.62 -10.20
CA TYR A 55 -15.93 0.49 -8.87
C TYR A 55 -14.56 1.16 -8.79
N GLN A 56 -13.73 1.01 -9.82
CA GLN A 56 -12.42 1.65 -9.90
C GLN A 56 -12.54 3.19 -9.97
N TYR A 57 -13.51 3.71 -10.71
CA TYR A 57 -13.76 5.16 -10.76
C TYR A 57 -14.24 5.71 -9.41
N LYS A 58 -15.06 4.98 -8.66
CA LYS A 58 -15.44 5.37 -7.29
C LYS A 58 -14.23 5.40 -6.34
N LYS A 59 -13.29 4.46 -6.50
CA LYS A 59 -12.03 4.48 -5.74
C LYS A 59 -11.19 5.71 -6.09
N LEU A 60 -11.09 6.02 -7.39
CA LEU A 60 -10.37 7.19 -7.87
C LEU A 60 -10.97 8.50 -7.32
N GLU A 61 -12.30 8.60 -7.32
CA GLU A 61 -13.01 9.75 -6.74
C GLU A 61 -12.69 9.91 -5.25
N LYS A 62 -12.72 8.82 -4.47
CA LYS A 62 -12.30 8.84 -3.07
C LYS A 62 -10.84 9.24 -2.91
N ALA A 63 -9.94 8.73 -3.75
CA ALA A 63 -8.52 9.09 -3.75
C ALA A 63 -8.26 10.55 -4.19
N SER A 64 -9.26 11.26 -4.73
CA SER A 64 -9.17 12.69 -4.99
C SER A 64 -9.25 13.53 -3.71
N ASN A 65 -9.81 13.01 -2.62
CA ASN A 65 -9.81 13.65 -1.33
C ASN A 65 -8.39 13.73 -0.77
N LYS A 66 -8.05 14.86 -0.18
CA LYS A 66 -6.70 15.12 0.34
C LYS A 66 -6.33 14.31 1.59
N ASP A 67 -7.23 13.52 2.13
CA ASP A 67 -7.03 12.61 3.26
C ASP A 67 -6.81 11.15 2.85
N VAL A 68 -6.95 10.84 1.55
CA VAL A 68 -6.61 9.54 0.97
C VAL A 68 -5.36 9.69 0.12
N PHE A 69 -4.33 8.90 0.45
CA PHE A 69 -3.05 8.94 -0.23
C PHE A 69 -2.89 7.66 -1.04
N CYS A 70 -2.81 7.81 -2.36
CA CYS A 70 -2.73 6.69 -3.28
C CYS A 70 -1.75 7.03 -4.41
N TRP A 71 -0.71 6.21 -4.54
CA TRP A 71 0.31 6.36 -5.58
C TRP A 71 0.36 5.16 -6.49
N THR A 72 0.32 5.41 -7.79
CA THR A 72 0.76 4.47 -8.81
C THR A 72 2.27 4.42 -8.80
N ILE A 73 2.83 3.21 -8.85
CA ILE A 73 4.27 2.95 -8.91
C ILE A 73 4.64 2.70 -10.36
N GLU A 74 5.45 3.60 -10.94
CA GLU A 74 5.90 3.55 -12.33
C GLU A 74 7.43 3.46 -12.39
N LEU A 75 7.95 2.67 -13.32
CA LEU A 75 9.39 2.58 -13.59
C LEU A 75 9.84 3.79 -14.42
N LYS A 76 10.96 4.44 -14.03
CA LYS A 76 11.51 5.60 -14.75
C LYS A 76 12.04 5.28 -16.14
N ASP A 77 12.55 4.07 -16.32
CA ASP A 77 13.22 3.67 -17.57
C ASP A 77 12.24 3.22 -18.66
N THR A 78 11.10 2.66 -18.28
CA THR A 78 10.12 2.11 -19.22
C THR A 78 8.77 2.82 -19.20
N ASN A 79 8.52 3.68 -18.22
CA ASN A 79 7.21 4.29 -17.91
C ASN A 79 6.11 3.24 -17.65
N GLU A 80 6.51 2.07 -17.19
CA GLU A 80 5.58 0.97 -16.94
C GLU A 80 5.04 1.02 -15.52
N VAL A 81 3.71 0.92 -15.39
CA VAL A 81 3.04 0.81 -14.09
C VAL A 81 3.21 -0.61 -13.56
N ILE A 82 3.87 -0.73 -12.42
CA ILE A 82 4.23 -2.02 -11.79
C ILE A 82 3.51 -2.29 -10.47
N GLY A 83 2.73 -1.36 -9.96
CA GLY A 83 2.02 -1.55 -8.69
C GLY A 83 1.38 -0.28 -8.14
N GLN A 84 0.95 -0.37 -6.90
CA GLN A 84 0.32 0.73 -6.18
C GLN A 84 0.70 0.68 -4.70
N ILE A 85 0.75 1.84 -4.07
CA ILE A 85 0.90 2.00 -2.63
C ILE A 85 -0.12 3.00 -2.11
N THR A 86 -0.78 2.68 -1.00
CA THR A 86 -1.83 3.48 -0.39
C THR A 86 -1.55 3.74 1.07
N VAL A 87 -1.91 4.94 1.54
CA VAL A 87 -2.00 5.26 2.97
C VAL A 87 -3.38 5.84 3.21
N GLN A 88 -4.19 5.13 3.98
CA GLN A 88 -5.61 5.43 4.17
C GLN A 88 -5.98 5.51 5.65
N GLU A 89 -7.24 5.77 5.94
CA GLU A 89 -7.76 5.73 7.31
C GLU A 89 -7.59 4.33 7.89
N SER A 90 -7.12 4.25 9.13
CA SER A 90 -7.12 3.03 9.93
C SER A 90 -8.45 2.92 10.70
N ASN A 91 -8.64 1.80 11.39
CA ASN A 91 -9.78 1.64 12.30
C ASN A 91 -9.65 2.50 13.58
N ASN A 92 -8.54 3.21 13.76
CA ASN A 92 -8.31 4.07 14.90
C ASN A 92 -9.08 5.39 14.73
N PRO A 93 -9.77 5.91 15.75
CA PRO A 93 -10.48 7.21 15.68
C PRO A 93 -9.52 8.41 15.52
N ASP A 94 -8.25 8.29 15.91
CA ASP A 94 -7.24 9.33 15.67
C ASP A 94 -6.82 9.32 14.20
N LYS A 95 -7.30 10.29 13.43
CA LYS A 95 -7.02 10.42 12.00
C LYS A 95 -5.55 10.60 11.64
N SER A 96 -4.70 10.90 12.61
CA SER A 96 -3.24 10.93 12.39
C SER A 96 -2.60 9.54 12.42
N ILE A 97 -3.35 8.50 12.78
CA ILE A 97 -2.98 7.11 12.70
C ILE A 97 -3.53 6.55 11.40
N ARG A 98 -2.67 5.98 10.56
CA ARG A 98 -3.03 5.56 9.20
C ARG A 98 -2.74 4.08 8.99
N ASP A 99 -3.48 3.48 8.06
CA ASP A 99 -3.20 2.17 7.50
C ASP A 99 -2.41 2.30 6.21
N MET A 100 -1.54 1.33 5.90
CA MET A 100 -0.70 1.33 4.71
C MET A 100 -0.73 -0.03 4.02
N GLY A 101 -0.96 -0.01 2.72
CA GLY A 101 -0.95 -1.21 1.89
C GLY A 101 -0.23 -0.99 0.57
N TRP A 102 0.29 -2.08 -0.02
CA TRP A 102 0.93 -2.06 -1.35
C TRP A 102 0.75 -3.39 -2.06
N PHE A 103 0.87 -3.33 -3.37
CA PHE A 103 1.10 -4.50 -4.20
C PHE A 103 2.04 -4.16 -5.37
N ILE A 104 2.76 -5.16 -5.82
CA ILE A 104 3.65 -5.12 -6.98
C ILE A 104 3.30 -6.28 -7.89
N ASP A 105 3.27 -6.05 -9.19
CA ASP A 105 3.14 -7.08 -10.21
C ASP A 105 4.22 -8.16 -9.99
N PRO A 106 3.89 -9.45 -9.98
CA PRO A 106 4.81 -10.55 -9.74
C PRO A 106 6.09 -10.51 -10.60
N GLU A 107 6.01 -10.04 -11.84
CA GLU A 107 7.19 -9.88 -12.72
C GLU A 107 8.23 -8.89 -12.18
N TYR A 108 7.81 -7.98 -11.30
CA TYR A 108 8.64 -6.94 -10.70
C TYR A 108 8.91 -7.16 -9.20
N GLN A 109 8.39 -8.24 -8.61
CA GLN A 109 8.66 -8.59 -7.22
C GLN A 109 10.13 -9.00 -7.02
N HIS A 110 10.58 -9.04 -5.77
CA HIS A 110 11.94 -9.42 -5.36
C HIS A 110 13.08 -8.54 -5.90
N LYS A 111 12.78 -7.45 -6.62
CA LYS A 111 13.75 -6.47 -7.15
C LYS A 111 13.93 -5.23 -6.25
N GLY A 112 13.25 -5.21 -5.08
CA GLY A 112 13.35 -4.14 -4.09
C GLY A 112 12.45 -2.93 -4.34
N TYR A 113 11.61 -2.93 -5.36
CA TYR A 113 10.75 -1.79 -5.72
C TYR A 113 9.74 -1.43 -4.63
N ALA A 114 9.09 -2.42 -4.00
CA ALA A 114 8.17 -2.15 -2.90
C ALA A 114 8.86 -1.44 -1.72
N LYS A 115 10.08 -1.86 -1.37
CA LYS A 115 10.88 -1.23 -0.32
C LYS A 115 11.24 0.21 -0.67
N GLU A 116 11.69 0.44 -1.90
CA GLU A 116 12.08 1.76 -2.41
C GLU A 116 10.89 2.74 -2.39
N ALA A 117 9.74 2.30 -2.89
CA ALA A 117 8.51 3.07 -2.87
C ALA A 117 8.03 3.38 -1.43
N ALA A 118 8.01 2.35 -0.57
CA ALA A 118 7.54 2.50 0.80
C ALA A 118 8.41 3.48 1.62
N ILE A 119 9.73 3.47 1.44
CA ILE A 119 10.64 4.41 2.11
C ILE A 119 10.28 5.85 1.72
N GLU A 120 10.09 6.14 0.44
CA GLU A 120 9.83 7.50 -0.02
C GLU A 120 8.45 7.98 0.41
N VAL A 121 7.44 7.11 0.34
CA VAL A 121 6.10 7.42 0.86
C VAL A 121 6.14 7.68 2.36
N LEU A 122 6.82 6.85 3.16
CA LEU A 122 6.92 7.05 4.61
C LEU A 122 7.67 8.34 4.98
N LYS A 123 8.71 8.71 4.23
CA LYS A 123 9.36 10.03 4.40
C LYS A 123 8.38 11.17 4.23
N TYR A 124 7.58 11.14 3.17
CA TYR A 124 6.54 12.12 2.90
C TYR A 124 5.48 12.14 4.01
N MET A 125 4.97 10.98 4.38
CA MET A 125 3.91 10.87 5.38
C MET A 125 4.36 11.36 6.77
N PHE A 126 5.57 11.02 7.21
CA PHE A 126 6.07 11.42 8.51
C PHE A 126 6.60 12.87 8.57
N ASN A 127 7.20 13.36 7.48
CA ASN A 127 7.87 14.67 7.52
C ASN A 127 6.96 15.82 7.04
N GLU A 128 6.16 15.61 6.01
CA GLU A 128 5.33 16.65 5.41
C GLU A 128 3.87 16.55 5.86
N VAL A 129 3.25 15.38 5.72
CA VAL A 129 1.86 15.12 6.17
C VAL A 129 1.76 15.10 7.69
N GLN A 130 2.83 14.70 8.37
CA GLN A 130 2.94 14.68 9.83
C GLN A 130 1.92 13.71 10.47
N ILE A 131 1.84 12.48 9.94
CA ILE A 131 1.12 11.40 10.61
C ILE A 131 1.84 11.01 11.90
N LYS A 132 1.10 10.46 12.85
CA LYS A 132 1.63 10.00 14.13
C LYS A 132 2.32 8.65 14.00
N LYS A 133 1.64 7.70 13.36
CA LYS A 133 2.14 6.35 13.06
C LYS A 133 1.31 5.65 12.00
N ILE A 134 1.84 4.56 11.49
CA ILE A 134 1.08 3.54 10.74
C ILE A 134 0.65 2.46 11.73
N GLU A 135 -0.63 2.07 11.66
CA GLU A 135 -1.18 0.84 12.23
C GLU A 135 -1.74 0.02 11.07
N THR A 136 -1.26 -1.19 10.89
CA THR A 136 -1.66 -2.05 9.77
C THR A 136 -1.69 -3.51 10.15
N GLY A 137 -2.53 -4.27 9.46
CA GLY A 137 -2.62 -5.72 9.59
C GLY A 137 -1.98 -6.42 8.39
N VAL A 138 -1.22 -7.49 8.64
CA VAL A 138 -0.62 -8.30 7.59
C VAL A 138 -0.97 -9.77 7.79
N ALA A 139 -1.48 -10.41 6.73
CA ALA A 139 -1.81 -11.83 6.75
C ALA A 139 -0.57 -12.69 7.10
N THR A 140 -0.72 -13.59 8.07
CA THR A 140 0.36 -14.49 8.52
C THR A 140 0.93 -15.35 7.39
N VAL A 141 0.10 -15.60 6.37
CA VAL A 141 0.43 -16.36 5.16
C VAL A 141 1.12 -15.52 4.08
N ASN A 142 1.39 -14.22 4.34
CA ASN A 142 2.09 -13.31 3.42
C ASN A 142 3.46 -12.88 3.97
N PRO A 143 4.48 -13.76 3.97
CA PRO A 143 5.79 -13.46 4.56
C PRO A 143 6.53 -12.31 3.86
N ASN A 144 6.28 -12.08 2.59
CA ASN A 144 6.94 -11.00 1.85
C ASN A 144 6.50 -9.63 2.38
N SER A 145 5.22 -9.48 2.75
CA SER A 145 4.67 -8.22 3.25
C SER A 145 5.14 -7.94 4.68
N PHE A 146 4.99 -8.86 5.62
CA PHE A 146 5.38 -8.59 7.00
C PHE A 146 6.90 -8.44 7.17
N LYS A 147 7.73 -9.21 6.43
CA LYS A 147 9.19 -9.04 6.44
C LYS A 147 9.62 -7.68 5.88
N LEU A 148 8.90 -7.16 4.88
CA LEU A 148 9.18 -5.81 4.38
C LEU A 148 8.83 -4.77 5.44
N LEU A 149 7.67 -4.89 6.08
CA LEU A 149 7.25 -3.96 7.12
C LEU A 149 8.22 -3.94 8.31
N GLU A 150 8.69 -5.11 8.75
CA GLU A 150 9.71 -5.23 9.80
C GLU A 150 11.04 -4.57 9.40
N LYS A 151 11.46 -4.74 8.14
CA LYS A 151 12.65 -4.06 7.58
C LYS A 151 12.47 -2.54 7.47
N LEU A 152 11.27 -2.00 7.53
CA LEU A 152 11.00 -0.57 7.57
C LEU A 152 10.94 -0.02 9.01
N GLY A 153 11.15 -0.87 10.00
CA GLY A 153 11.07 -0.53 11.42
C GLY A 153 9.71 -0.83 12.05
N GLY A 154 8.82 -1.54 11.33
CA GLY A 154 7.54 -1.96 11.85
C GLY A 154 7.68 -2.95 13.00
N LYS A 155 7.01 -2.68 14.11
CA LYS A 155 6.96 -3.55 15.29
C LYS A 155 5.68 -4.36 15.29
N ARG A 156 5.83 -5.68 15.36
CA ARG A 156 4.71 -6.58 15.56
C ARG A 156 4.16 -6.42 16.98
N LEU A 157 2.87 -6.20 17.07
CA LEU A 157 2.14 -6.18 18.32
C LEU A 157 1.86 -7.62 18.79
N GLY A 158 1.63 -7.81 20.09
CA GLY A 158 1.28 -9.12 20.62
C GLY A 158 -0.16 -9.56 20.33
N THR A 159 -0.91 -8.74 19.60
CA THR A 159 -2.30 -8.99 19.19
C THR A 159 -2.37 -9.57 17.81
N THR A 160 -3.39 -10.40 17.58
CA THR A 160 -3.80 -10.89 16.27
C THR A 160 -5.31 -10.90 16.19
N HIS A 161 -5.84 -10.88 14.99
CA HIS A 161 -7.26 -11.06 14.72
C HIS A 161 -7.44 -11.87 13.43
N PHE A 162 -8.66 -12.31 13.16
CA PHE A 162 -8.97 -13.10 11.98
C PHE A 162 -9.79 -12.27 10.99
N VAL A 163 -9.45 -12.40 9.70
CA VAL A 163 -10.18 -11.78 8.60
C VAL A 163 -10.56 -12.85 7.60
N LYS A 164 -11.82 -12.85 7.16
CA LYS A 164 -12.28 -13.74 6.10
C LYS A 164 -11.76 -13.26 4.75
N TYR A 165 -10.88 -14.05 4.15
CA TYR A 165 -10.39 -13.84 2.80
C TYR A 165 -11.24 -14.62 1.80
N THR A 166 -12.09 -13.91 1.05
CA THR A 166 -13.04 -14.53 0.10
C THR A 166 -12.34 -15.32 -1.01
N LEU A 167 -11.16 -14.86 -1.44
CA LEU A 167 -10.39 -15.53 -2.50
C LEU A 167 -9.75 -16.84 -2.02
N LEU A 168 -9.39 -16.91 -0.74
CA LEU A 168 -8.82 -18.10 -0.11
C LEU A 168 -9.90 -19.00 0.50
N ASP A 169 -11.17 -18.55 0.50
CA ASP A 169 -12.32 -19.20 1.14
C ASP A 169 -12.07 -19.65 2.59
N LYS A 170 -11.32 -18.87 3.33
CA LYS A 170 -10.97 -19.16 4.73
C LYS A 170 -10.77 -17.89 5.55
N GLU A 171 -10.81 -18.06 6.87
CA GLU A 171 -10.32 -17.07 7.80
C GLU A 171 -8.79 -17.14 7.86
N VAL A 172 -8.15 -16.00 7.80
CA VAL A 172 -6.70 -15.84 7.87
C VAL A 172 -6.37 -15.02 9.10
N GLU A 173 -5.42 -15.51 9.89
CA GLU A 173 -4.87 -14.77 11.00
C GLU A 173 -4.03 -13.61 10.50
N ILE A 174 -4.21 -12.46 11.13
CA ILE A 174 -3.54 -11.20 10.80
C ILE A 174 -2.61 -10.83 11.95
N TYR A 175 -1.35 -10.57 11.65
CA TYR A 175 -0.43 -9.92 12.57
C TYR A 175 -0.68 -8.42 12.58
N ASP A 176 -0.90 -7.85 13.76
CA ASP A 176 -1.01 -6.41 13.93
C ASP A 176 0.37 -5.78 14.10
N TYR A 177 0.58 -4.68 13.39
CA TYR A 177 1.83 -3.93 13.39
C TYR A 177 1.60 -2.45 13.66
N GLU A 178 2.59 -1.83 14.30
CA GLU A 178 2.74 -0.38 14.30
C GLU A 178 4.11 0.03 13.74
N LEU A 179 4.15 1.19 13.10
CA LEU A 179 5.38 1.82 12.64
C LEU A 179 5.34 3.30 12.99
N THR A 180 6.21 3.71 13.90
CA THR A 180 6.37 5.11 14.30
C THR A 180 7.46 5.81 13.50
N LYS A 181 7.42 7.15 13.47
CA LYS A 181 8.48 7.96 12.86
C LYS A 181 9.86 7.67 13.45
N GLU A 182 9.92 7.44 14.77
CA GLU A 182 11.17 7.17 15.46
C GLU A 182 11.81 5.85 14.98
N GLU A 183 11.03 4.77 14.91
CA GLU A 183 11.53 3.47 14.46
C GLU A 183 11.92 3.52 12.98
N PHE A 184 11.10 4.15 12.13
CA PHE A 184 11.43 4.36 10.73
C PHE A 184 12.74 5.13 10.54
N ASN A 185 12.96 6.20 11.31
CA ASN A 185 14.20 7.00 11.22
C ASN A 185 15.44 6.23 11.68
N LYS A 186 15.33 5.33 12.66
CA LYS A 186 16.43 4.42 13.02
C LYS A 186 16.83 3.58 11.82
N TYR A 187 15.85 2.95 11.18
CA TYR A 187 16.07 2.12 10.00
C TYR A 187 16.71 2.90 8.82
N VAL A 188 16.22 4.11 8.51
CA VAL A 188 16.72 4.91 7.38
C VAL A 188 18.15 5.41 7.61
N LYS A 189 18.60 5.54 8.87
CA LYS A 189 19.99 5.90 9.18
C LYS A 189 20.99 4.75 9.02
N GLU A 190 20.49 3.51 9.00
CA GLU A 190 21.31 2.30 8.83
C GLU A 190 21.49 1.89 7.36
N ILE A 191 20.86 2.62 6.42
CA ILE A 191 20.96 2.42 4.97
C ILE A 191 21.88 3.46 4.36
#